data_b1e3761672c640ddd4cacb22ae1a200c
#
_entry.id   b1e3761672c640ddd4cacb22ae1a200c
#
_cell.length_a   1.000
_cell.length_b   1.000
_cell.length_c   1.000
_cell.angle_alpha   90.00
_cell.angle_beta   90.00
_cell.angle_gamma   90.00
#
_symmetry.space_group_name_H-M   'P 1'
#
loop_
_entity.id
_entity.type
_entity.pdbx_description
1 polymer ?
#
loop_
_entity_poly.entity_id
_entity_poly.type
_entity_poly.pdbx_seq_one_letter_code
_entity_poly.pdbx_strand_id
1 'polypeptide(L)'
;VERTIKGIVVAGTHSGVGKTTMSLGLMAALRCRGLAVAPFKVGPDFIDPGHHAKVTGRAGRNLDGWMLSREANRDLFARHAAGADVAVVEGVMGLYDGYGGGDEAGSTAQMAKWLGLPVLLVVSAAGMARSAAALVQGFERFDPALAFAGVLFNRLGSRGHLDYLREAMSAYVDAPLLGGLLRDEALAMPERHLGLMTAGEHALSEAACHRLADHIESGLDLDRLLADLPDIVPADVEPVGCSISCFERVRIGVARDEAFCFYYPDNLDLLAAAGAELVTFSPLADNRLPEGLHGLYIGGGYPELHAAELAANDAMRRDILEASRAGMPVYAECGGFMYLCRELEDLAGEVHAMCGCFPFRTRMHGRLTSLGYREVRMTGPTILGGKDEVARGHEFHYSDIVDRHQWSPIATAYQVSGRSGGLAAEGYQVDRTLGSYVHLHFVSRPDCAAALVSSCRACRRERDQEEG
;
A
#
# COMPACT_ATOMS: atom_id res chain seq x y z
N VAL A 1 -16.34 -21.55 19.80
CA VAL A 1 -16.71 -20.19 20.23
C VAL A 1 -16.16 -19.26 19.17
N GLU A 2 -17.03 -18.58 18.42
CA GLU A 2 -16.62 -17.53 17.48
C GLU A 2 -15.84 -16.47 18.27
N ARG A 3 -14.60 -16.23 17.87
CA ARG A 3 -13.75 -15.23 18.53
C ARG A 3 -14.15 -13.85 18.00
N THR A 4 -14.69 -13.02 18.87
CA THR A 4 -14.95 -11.62 18.57
C THR A 4 -13.65 -10.81 18.62
N ILE A 5 -13.58 -9.77 17.82
CA ILE A 5 -12.52 -8.76 17.82
C ILE A 5 -13.12 -7.38 17.96
N LYS A 6 -12.35 -6.43 18.42
CA LYS A 6 -12.73 -5.02 18.35
C LYS A 6 -12.13 -4.39 17.10
N GLY A 7 -12.81 -3.38 16.54
CA GLY A 7 -12.30 -2.70 15.34
C GLY A 7 -12.59 -1.21 15.34
N ILE A 8 -11.66 -0.43 14.78
CA ILE A 8 -11.76 1.03 14.72
C ILE A 8 -11.12 1.58 13.44
N VAL A 9 -11.73 2.62 12.89
CA VAL A 9 -11.16 3.41 11.81
C VAL A 9 -10.61 4.71 12.38
N VAL A 10 -9.32 4.99 12.17
CA VAL A 10 -8.68 6.27 12.53
C VAL A 10 -8.73 7.17 11.32
N ALA A 11 -9.56 8.19 11.35
CA ALA A 11 -9.77 9.13 10.26
C ALA A 11 -9.42 10.56 10.65
N GLY A 12 -9.19 11.42 9.69
CA GLY A 12 -8.88 12.82 9.96
C GLY A 12 -9.77 13.78 9.19
N THR A 13 -9.77 15.03 9.60
CA THR A 13 -10.52 16.10 8.91
C THR A 13 -9.87 16.49 7.57
N HIS A 14 -8.59 16.22 7.38
CA HIS A 14 -7.81 16.53 6.17
C HIS A 14 -6.48 15.78 6.16
N SER A 15 -5.74 15.87 5.05
CA SER A 15 -4.36 15.36 4.99
C SER A 15 -3.44 16.16 5.91
N GLY A 16 -2.46 15.48 6.54
CA GLY A 16 -1.50 16.14 7.44
C GLY A 16 -2.03 16.46 8.85
N VAL A 17 -3.25 16.02 9.22
CA VAL A 17 -3.81 16.21 10.58
C VAL A 17 -3.09 15.37 11.65
N GLY A 18 -2.29 14.38 11.24
CA GLY A 18 -1.53 13.48 12.11
C GLY A 18 -2.11 12.06 12.23
N LYS A 19 -2.95 11.62 11.26
CA LYS A 19 -3.52 10.26 11.26
C LYS A 19 -2.48 9.17 11.45
N THR A 20 -1.41 9.19 10.66
CA THR A 20 -0.37 8.15 10.71
C THR A 20 0.31 8.10 12.07
N THR A 21 0.70 9.24 12.65
CA THR A 21 1.27 9.29 14.00
C THR A 21 0.29 8.75 15.05
N MET A 22 -1.00 9.09 14.92
CA MET A 22 -2.05 8.61 15.85
C MET A 22 -2.31 7.12 15.67
N SER A 23 -2.36 6.61 14.45
CA SER A 23 -2.56 5.19 14.16
C SER A 23 -1.39 4.35 14.68
N LEU A 24 -0.16 4.77 14.40
CA LEU A 24 1.05 4.11 14.90
C LEU A 24 1.12 4.12 16.43
N GLY A 25 0.82 5.27 17.05
CA GLY A 25 0.78 5.41 18.50
C GLY A 25 -0.32 4.53 19.12
N LEU A 26 -1.51 4.49 18.54
CA LEU A 26 -2.59 3.63 19.00
C LEU A 26 -2.20 2.14 18.89
N MET A 27 -1.67 1.72 17.75
CA MET A 27 -1.17 0.36 17.56
C MET A 27 -0.08 0.00 18.58
N ALA A 28 0.87 0.92 18.84
CA ALA A 28 1.92 0.73 19.81
C ALA A 28 1.37 0.62 21.25
N ALA A 29 0.44 1.51 21.65
CA ALA A 29 -0.18 1.47 22.97
C ALA A 29 -0.97 0.17 23.19
N LEU A 30 -1.76 -0.26 22.21
CA LEU A 30 -2.50 -1.54 22.27
C LEU A 30 -1.54 -2.73 22.42
N ARG A 31 -0.44 -2.73 21.65
CA ARG A 31 0.60 -3.77 21.76
C ARG A 31 1.30 -3.76 23.13
N CYS A 32 1.61 -2.58 23.67
CA CYS A 32 2.19 -2.44 25.03
C CYS A 32 1.24 -3.00 26.11
N ARG A 33 -0.07 -2.98 25.88
CA ARG A 33 -1.10 -3.62 26.72
C ARG A 33 -1.21 -5.14 26.49
N GLY A 34 -0.38 -5.72 25.63
CA GLY A 34 -0.38 -7.16 25.31
C GLY A 34 -1.45 -7.60 24.33
N LEU A 35 -2.12 -6.67 23.64
CA LEU A 35 -3.15 -6.98 22.65
C LEU A 35 -2.54 -7.28 21.28
N ALA A 36 -3.04 -8.29 20.59
CA ALA A 36 -2.70 -8.58 19.22
C ALA A 36 -3.44 -7.62 18.29
N VAL A 37 -2.69 -6.80 17.52
CA VAL A 37 -3.25 -5.76 16.65
C VAL A 37 -3.16 -6.19 15.19
N ALA A 38 -4.28 -6.12 14.46
CA ALA A 38 -4.33 -6.28 13.01
C ALA A 38 -4.35 -4.89 12.34
N PRO A 39 -3.29 -4.52 11.60
CA PRO A 39 -3.18 -3.21 10.98
C PRO A 39 -3.71 -3.20 9.54
N PHE A 40 -4.49 -2.16 9.21
CA PHE A 40 -4.98 -1.92 7.86
C PHE A 40 -4.78 -0.44 7.46
N LYS A 41 -4.65 -0.20 6.16
CA LYS A 41 -4.58 1.13 5.55
C LYS A 41 -5.66 1.25 4.47
N VAL A 42 -6.44 2.33 4.50
CA VAL A 42 -7.34 2.67 3.39
C VAL A 42 -6.54 3.35 2.29
N GLY A 43 -6.77 2.91 1.04
CA GLY A 43 -6.13 3.47 -0.14
C GLY A 43 -4.81 2.82 -0.55
N PRO A 44 -4.27 3.22 -1.71
CA PRO A 44 -3.08 2.65 -2.33
C PRO A 44 -1.80 3.25 -1.74
N ASP A 45 -1.42 2.82 -0.56
CA ASP A 45 -0.26 3.30 0.18
C ASP A 45 0.67 2.12 0.51
N PHE A 46 1.97 2.26 0.26
CA PHE A 46 2.97 1.23 0.58
C PHE A 46 3.84 1.60 1.78
N ILE A 47 3.84 2.88 2.19
CA ILE A 47 4.72 3.40 3.24
C ILE A 47 4.11 3.14 4.61
N ASP A 48 2.88 3.62 4.84
CA ASP A 48 2.17 3.44 6.11
C ASP A 48 2.02 1.97 6.51
N PRO A 49 1.62 1.02 5.59
CA PRO A 49 1.58 -0.40 5.90
C PRO A 49 2.92 -0.99 6.32
N GLY A 50 4.03 -0.48 5.81
CA GLY A 50 5.37 -0.85 6.23
C GLY A 50 5.65 -0.48 7.70
N HIS A 51 5.30 0.74 8.09
CA HIS A 51 5.39 1.19 9.49
C HIS A 51 4.43 0.43 10.41
N HIS A 52 3.21 0.18 9.95
CA HIS A 52 2.24 -0.64 10.68
C HIS A 52 2.81 -2.03 11.00
N ALA A 53 3.44 -2.65 10.00
CA ALA A 53 4.05 -3.98 10.18
C ALA A 53 5.19 -3.95 11.21
N LYS A 54 6.02 -2.92 11.23
CA LYS A 54 7.09 -2.75 12.23
C LYS A 54 6.54 -2.60 13.64
N VAL A 55 5.48 -1.81 13.82
CA VAL A 55 4.87 -1.58 15.12
C VAL A 55 4.12 -2.81 15.63
N THR A 56 3.34 -3.49 14.77
CA THR A 56 2.44 -4.56 15.20
C THR A 56 3.04 -5.96 15.12
N GLY A 57 4.10 -6.14 14.32
CA GLY A 57 4.65 -7.46 13.98
C GLY A 57 3.78 -8.26 13.00
N ARG A 58 2.72 -7.65 12.43
CA ARG A 58 1.82 -8.25 11.42
C ARG A 58 1.87 -7.42 10.15
N ALA A 59 1.77 -8.06 8.99
CA ALA A 59 1.76 -7.35 7.71
C ALA A 59 0.60 -6.34 7.66
N GLY A 60 0.90 -5.08 7.33
CA GLY A 60 -0.10 -4.06 7.05
C GLY A 60 -0.81 -4.39 5.73
N ARG A 61 -2.13 -4.28 5.69
CA ARG A 61 -2.96 -4.61 4.53
C ARG A 61 -3.68 -3.39 3.99
N ASN A 62 -3.78 -3.31 2.67
CA ASN A 62 -4.53 -2.22 2.03
C ASN A 62 -5.99 -2.64 1.81
N LEU A 63 -6.89 -1.74 2.19
CA LEU A 63 -8.32 -1.81 1.88
C LEU A 63 -8.66 -0.65 0.96
N ASP A 64 -9.34 -0.91 -0.15
CA ASP A 64 -9.57 0.14 -1.13
C ASP A 64 -10.96 0.03 -1.75
N GLY A 65 -11.79 1.08 -1.57
CA GLY A 65 -13.17 1.10 -2.04
C GLY A 65 -13.32 1.43 -3.52
N TRP A 66 -12.24 1.79 -4.23
CA TRP A 66 -12.25 2.01 -5.66
C TRP A 66 -11.65 0.83 -6.44
N MET A 67 -10.52 0.30 -5.99
CA MET A 67 -9.87 -0.84 -6.67
C MET A 67 -10.63 -2.14 -6.44
N LEU A 68 -11.19 -2.34 -5.25
CA LEU A 68 -11.77 -3.61 -4.81
C LEU A 68 -13.28 -3.47 -4.56
N SER A 69 -14.01 -4.57 -4.73
CA SER A 69 -15.42 -4.63 -4.36
C SER A 69 -15.60 -4.57 -2.84
N ARG A 70 -16.83 -4.29 -2.40
CA ARG A 70 -17.20 -4.32 -0.98
C ARG A 70 -16.91 -5.69 -0.35
N GLU A 71 -17.28 -6.75 -1.06
CA GLU A 71 -17.10 -8.14 -0.64
C GLU A 71 -15.62 -8.46 -0.48
N ALA A 72 -14.79 -8.13 -1.49
CA ALA A 72 -13.35 -8.36 -1.44
C ALA A 72 -12.68 -7.63 -0.26
N ASN A 73 -13.06 -6.38 0.02
CA ASN A 73 -12.56 -5.64 1.19
C ASN A 73 -12.96 -6.30 2.51
N ARG A 74 -14.22 -6.78 2.63
CA ARG A 74 -14.69 -7.47 3.82
C ARG A 74 -13.98 -8.79 4.04
N ASP A 75 -13.73 -9.55 2.97
CA ASP A 75 -13.01 -10.82 3.01
C ASP A 75 -11.55 -10.61 3.41
N LEU A 76 -10.87 -9.60 2.85
CA LEU A 76 -9.52 -9.21 3.25
C LEU A 76 -9.47 -8.83 4.73
N PHE A 77 -10.40 -7.96 5.17
CA PHE A 77 -10.49 -7.56 6.56
C PHE A 77 -10.71 -8.78 7.47
N ALA A 78 -11.70 -9.62 7.21
CA ALA A 78 -12.01 -10.77 8.03
C ALA A 78 -10.82 -11.75 8.12
N ARG A 79 -10.19 -12.06 7.00
CA ARG A 79 -9.04 -12.97 6.91
C ARG A 79 -7.86 -12.48 7.74
N HIS A 80 -7.50 -11.20 7.59
CA HIS A 80 -6.29 -10.66 8.21
C HIS A 80 -6.51 -10.11 9.62
N ALA A 81 -7.75 -9.85 10.01
CA ALA A 81 -8.13 -9.56 11.40
C ALA A 81 -8.24 -10.83 12.25
N ALA A 82 -8.33 -12.00 11.62
CA ALA A 82 -8.42 -13.27 12.35
C ALA A 82 -7.23 -13.45 13.31
N GLY A 83 -7.54 -13.88 14.54
CA GLY A 83 -6.54 -14.06 15.59
C GLY A 83 -5.96 -12.78 16.19
N ALA A 84 -6.48 -11.60 15.85
CA ALA A 84 -6.22 -10.37 16.56
C ALA A 84 -7.22 -10.14 17.69
N ASP A 85 -6.90 -9.22 18.60
CA ASP A 85 -7.81 -8.70 19.61
C ASP A 85 -8.44 -7.38 19.14
N VAL A 86 -7.68 -6.57 18.39
CA VAL A 86 -8.12 -5.29 17.86
C VAL A 86 -7.65 -5.11 16.42
N ALA A 87 -8.56 -4.69 15.53
CA ALA A 87 -8.23 -4.21 14.18
C ALA A 87 -8.18 -2.68 14.16
N VAL A 88 -7.09 -2.11 13.67
CA VAL A 88 -6.92 -0.68 13.49
C VAL A 88 -6.78 -0.37 12.01
N VAL A 89 -7.75 0.38 11.48
CA VAL A 89 -7.80 0.80 10.07
C VAL A 89 -7.43 2.26 9.97
N GLU A 90 -6.25 2.56 9.43
CA GLU A 90 -5.85 3.94 9.16
C GLU A 90 -6.50 4.45 7.87
N GLY A 91 -7.19 5.59 7.95
CA GLY A 91 -7.82 6.26 6.83
C GLY A 91 -6.84 7.00 5.92
N VAL A 92 -7.31 7.34 4.72
CA VAL A 92 -6.61 8.14 3.72
C VAL A 92 -7.20 9.55 3.65
N MET A 93 -6.38 10.56 3.35
CA MET A 93 -6.80 11.97 3.17
C MET A 93 -7.73 12.46 4.31
N GLY A 94 -8.77 13.23 4.03
CA GLY A 94 -9.88 13.51 4.94
C GLY A 94 -10.91 12.38 4.92
N LEU A 95 -11.71 12.30 5.99
CA LEU A 95 -12.70 11.22 6.20
C LEU A 95 -13.61 10.99 4.98
N TYR A 96 -14.03 12.05 4.32
CA TYR A 96 -14.96 12.02 3.19
C TYR A 96 -14.28 12.19 1.84
N ASP A 97 -12.95 12.37 1.81
CA ASP A 97 -12.20 12.51 0.56
C ASP A 97 -12.02 11.14 -0.09
N GLY A 98 -12.31 11.06 -1.38
CA GLY A 98 -12.23 9.83 -2.17
C GLY A 98 -11.77 10.09 -3.60
N TYR A 99 -12.15 9.19 -4.51
CA TYR A 99 -11.82 9.27 -5.93
C TYR A 99 -12.41 10.49 -6.63
N GLY A 100 -13.63 10.84 -6.28
CA GLY A 100 -14.38 11.96 -6.85
C GLY A 100 -14.89 12.93 -5.80
N GLY A 101 -15.43 14.07 -6.23
CA GLY A 101 -16.11 15.02 -5.35
C GLY A 101 -17.64 14.85 -5.31
N GLY A 102 -18.19 13.96 -6.11
CA GLY A 102 -19.63 13.74 -6.22
C GLY A 102 -20.14 12.47 -5.53
N ASP A 103 -19.26 11.61 -5.10
CA ASP A 103 -19.57 10.35 -4.42
C ASP A 103 -18.52 10.00 -3.36
N GLU A 104 -18.75 8.90 -2.65
CA GLU A 104 -17.86 8.44 -1.58
C GLU A 104 -16.84 7.37 -2.01
N ALA A 105 -16.77 7.03 -3.31
CA ALA A 105 -15.91 5.97 -3.80
C ALA A 105 -14.44 6.16 -3.39
N GLY A 106 -13.87 5.16 -2.73
CA GLY A 106 -12.49 5.18 -2.24
C GLY A 106 -12.27 6.02 -0.98
N SER A 107 -13.32 6.58 -0.35
CA SER A 107 -13.19 7.35 0.88
C SER A 107 -13.03 6.45 2.12
N THR A 108 -12.47 7.03 3.17
CA THR A 108 -12.41 6.38 4.50
C THR A 108 -13.81 6.15 5.06
N ALA A 109 -14.75 7.05 4.82
CA ALA A 109 -16.14 6.92 5.26
C ALA A 109 -16.84 5.72 4.60
N GLN A 110 -16.66 5.53 3.29
CA GLN A 110 -17.16 4.35 2.60
C GLN A 110 -16.62 3.06 3.24
N MET A 111 -15.32 3.01 3.49
CA MET A 111 -14.69 1.82 4.09
C MET A 111 -15.20 1.54 5.50
N ALA A 112 -15.32 2.56 6.33
CA ALA A 112 -15.88 2.43 7.69
C ALA A 112 -17.29 1.83 7.66
N LYS A 113 -18.16 2.30 6.75
CA LYS A 113 -19.51 1.75 6.57
C LYS A 113 -19.50 0.32 6.02
N TRP A 114 -18.63 0.01 5.06
CA TRP A 114 -18.53 -1.35 4.51
C TRP A 114 -18.11 -2.39 5.54
N LEU A 115 -17.22 -2.00 6.45
CA LEU A 115 -16.73 -2.86 7.53
C LEU A 115 -17.62 -2.83 8.78
N GLY A 116 -18.53 -1.85 8.90
CA GLY A 116 -19.34 -1.65 10.10
C GLY A 116 -18.51 -1.18 11.30
N LEU A 117 -17.40 -0.44 11.06
CA LEU A 117 -16.50 0.04 12.09
C LEU A 117 -16.78 1.49 12.46
N PRO A 118 -16.75 1.84 13.75
CA PRO A 118 -16.86 3.23 14.19
C PRO A 118 -15.54 3.99 13.91
N VAL A 119 -15.68 5.31 13.75
CA VAL A 119 -14.59 6.23 13.42
C VAL A 119 -14.08 6.95 14.68
N LEU A 120 -12.79 6.90 14.92
CA LEU A 120 -12.06 7.86 15.76
C LEU A 120 -11.63 9.03 14.88
N LEU A 121 -12.29 10.18 15.06
CA LEU A 121 -11.99 11.36 14.25
C LEU A 121 -10.84 12.15 14.88
N VAL A 122 -9.72 12.23 14.18
CA VAL A 122 -8.57 13.06 14.55
C VAL A 122 -8.74 14.46 13.99
N VAL A 123 -8.68 15.46 14.85
CA VAL A 123 -8.88 16.87 14.51
C VAL A 123 -7.69 17.69 14.98
N SER A 124 -7.10 18.49 14.11
CA SER A 124 -6.06 19.44 14.52
C SER A 124 -6.69 20.58 15.30
N ALA A 125 -6.28 20.77 16.56
CA ALA A 125 -6.72 21.87 17.39
C ALA A 125 -5.85 23.14 17.24
N ALA A 126 -4.79 23.08 16.42
CA ALA A 126 -3.87 24.20 16.24
C ALA A 126 -4.60 25.45 15.73
N GLY A 127 -4.55 26.54 16.54
CA GLY A 127 -5.21 27.79 16.21
C GLY A 127 -6.75 27.77 16.28
N MET A 128 -7.34 26.72 16.86
CA MET A 128 -8.80 26.56 16.97
C MET A 128 -9.25 26.71 18.43
N ALA A 129 -10.45 27.25 18.59
CA ALA A 129 -11.19 27.34 19.83
C ALA A 129 -12.60 26.78 19.59
N ARG A 130 -13.67 27.50 19.88
CA ARG A 130 -15.06 27.05 19.68
C ARG A 130 -15.38 26.61 18.25
N SER A 131 -14.68 27.15 17.25
CA SER A 131 -14.82 26.73 15.85
C SER A 131 -14.51 25.24 15.62
N ALA A 132 -13.73 24.60 16.50
CA ALA A 132 -13.49 23.17 16.44
C ALA A 132 -14.78 22.36 16.64
N ALA A 133 -15.69 22.80 17.52
CA ALA A 133 -16.98 22.15 17.71
C ALA A 133 -17.85 22.23 16.44
N ALA A 134 -17.84 23.38 15.75
CA ALA A 134 -18.57 23.54 14.49
C ALA A 134 -18.00 22.62 13.38
N LEU A 135 -16.67 22.47 13.33
CA LEU A 135 -16.01 21.56 12.40
C LEU A 135 -16.41 20.11 12.69
N VAL A 136 -16.28 19.66 13.94
CA VAL A 136 -16.63 18.30 14.34
C VAL A 136 -18.11 18.00 14.07
N GLN A 137 -19.01 18.92 14.43
CA GLN A 137 -20.44 18.80 14.18
C GLN A 137 -20.72 18.64 12.68
N GLY A 138 -19.98 19.37 11.82
CA GLY A 138 -20.09 19.24 10.36
C GLY A 138 -19.72 17.82 9.90
N PHE A 139 -18.61 17.26 10.40
CA PHE A 139 -18.19 15.90 10.09
C PHE A 139 -19.18 14.85 10.61
N GLU A 140 -19.66 15.01 11.83
CA GLU A 140 -20.60 14.09 12.47
C GLU A 140 -21.96 14.02 11.73
N ARG A 141 -22.44 15.16 11.25
CA ARG A 141 -23.77 15.26 10.62
C ARG A 141 -23.77 15.13 9.11
N PHE A 142 -22.59 15.11 8.49
CA PHE A 142 -22.48 15.04 7.03
C PHE A 142 -23.02 13.70 6.48
N ASP A 143 -22.75 12.61 7.15
CA ASP A 143 -23.27 11.29 6.80
C ASP A 143 -23.84 10.58 8.05
N PRO A 144 -25.16 10.55 8.21
CA PRO A 144 -25.80 9.96 9.39
C PRO A 144 -25.67 8.42 9.46
N ALA A 145 -25.20 7.78 8.40
CA ALA A 145 -24.96 6.32 8.40
C ALA A 145 -23.59 5.96 9.00
N LEU A 146 -22.75 6.96 9.30
CA LEU A 146 -21.43 6.75 9.85
C LEU A 146 -21.47 6.78 11.39
N ALA A 147 -20.92 5.75 12.01
CA ALA A 147 -20.78 5.71 13.47
C ALA A 147 -19.45 6.32 13.90
N PHE A 148 -19.47 7.13 14.96
CA PHE A 148 -18.26 7.69 15.57
C PHE A 148 -17.99 7.04 16.94
N ALA A 149 -16.76 6.49 17.09
CA ALA A 149 -16.27 6.05 18.40
C ALA A 149 -15.96 7.25 19.29
N GLY A 150 -15.55 8.36 18.68
CA GLY A 150 -15.27 9.62 19.36
C GLY A 150 -14.32 10.53 18.60
N VAL A 151 -13.91 11.58 19.28
CA VAL A 151 -13.02 12.62 18.75
C VAL A 151 -11.74 12.68 19.56
N LEU A 152 -10.61 12.80 18.87
CA LEU A 152 -9.29 13.04 19.44
C LEU A 152 -8.73 14.34 18.87
N PHE A 153 -8.52 15.33 19.72
CA PHE A 153 -7.82 16.53 19.30
C PHE A 153 -6.32 16.32 19.28
N ASN A 154 -5.67 16.74 18.21
CA ASN A 154 -4.22 16.74 18.05
C ASN A 154 -3.65 18.16 18.05
N ARG A 155 -2.38 18.31 18.35
CA ARG A 155 -1.64 19.59 18.35
C ARG A 155 -2.22 20.63 19.31
N LEU A 156 -2.64 20.19 20.48
CA LEU A 156 -3.06 21.09 21.55
C LEU A 156 -1.90 21.97 22.02
N GLY A 157 -2.21 23.23 22.34
CA GLY A 157 -1.24 24.14 22.94
C GLY A 157 -1.05 23.94 24.46
N SER A 158 -2.08 23.45 25.16
CA SER A 158 -2.05 23.21 26.62
C SER A 158 -3.21 22.30 27.05
N ARG A 159 -3.16 21.81 28.29
CA ARG A 159 -4.29 21.07 28.91
C ARG A 159 -5.54 21.93 29.04
N GLY A 160 -5.39 23.20 29.44
CA GLY A 160 -6.51 24.15 29.52
C GLY A 160 -7.18 24.40 28.16
N HIS A 161 -6.45 24.24 27.06
CA HIS A 161 -7.02 24.29 25.71
C HIS A 161 -7.98 23.11 25.47
N LEU A 162 -7.64 21.92 25.96
CA LEU A 162 -8.54 20.74 25.86
C LEU A 162 -9.84 20.98 26.68
N ASP A 163 -9.74 21.59 27.88
CA ASP A 163 -10.91 21.85 28.68
C ASP A 163 -11.87 22.85 28.02
N TYR A 164 -11.31 23.88 27.37
CA TYR A 164 -12.08 24.82 26.56
C TYR A 164 -12.80 24.11 25.36
N LEU A 165 -12.09 23.23 24.67
CA LEU A 165 -12.67 22.48 23.57
C LEU A 165 -13.75 21.49 24.03
N ARG A 166 -13.58 20.89 25.22
CA ARG A 166 -14.58 20.01 25.85
C ARG A 166 -15.87 20.76 26.14
N GLU A 167 -15.77 21.97 26.72
CA GLU A 167 -16.92 22.83 26.96
C GLU A 167 -17.63 23.19 25.64
N ALA A 168 -16.86 23.59 24.62
CA ALA A 168 -17.42 23.94 23.31
C ALA A 168 -18.13 22.76 22.63
N MET A 169 -17.59 21.53 22.73
CA MET A 169 -18.18 20.34 22.13
C MET A 169 -19.45 19.88 22.82
N SER A 170 -19.50 19.96 24.15
CA SER A 170 -20.60 19.42 24.95
C SER A 170 -21.99 19.95 24.58
N ALA A 171 -22.07 21.14 23.97
CA ALA A 171 -23.30 21.78 23.57
C ALA A 171 -23.77 21.44 22.13
N TYR A 172 -22.92 20.89 21.29
CA TYR A 172 -23.19 20.81 19.83
C TYR A 172 -22.85 19.47 19.16
N VAL A 173 -22.07 18.60 19.82
CA VAL A 173 -21.52 17.39 19.26
C VAL A 173 -21.96 16.20 20.12
N ASP A 174 -22.49 15.15 19.51
CA ASP A 174 -22.94 13.95 20.19
C ASP A 174 -21.79 12.95 20.39
N ALA A 175 -20.83 12.90 19.45
CA ALA A 175 -19.66 12.03 19.53
C ALA A 175 -18.79 12.39 20.77
N PRO A 176 -18.38 11.38 21.57
CA PRO A 176 -17.63 11.62 22.80
C PRO A 176 -16.24 12.20 22.51
N LEU A 177 -15.83 13.20 23.27
CA LEU A 177 -14.45 13.65 23.29
C LEU A 177 -13.62 12.66 24.12
N LEU A 178 -12.79 11.88 23.46
CA LEU A 178 -11.94 10.85 24.10
C LEU A 178 -10.60 11.40 24.58
N GLY A 179 -10.24 12.63 24.19
CA GLY A 179 -9.02 13.23 24.66
C GLY A 179 -8.38 14.22 23.72
N GLY A 180 -7.12 14.52 24.02
CA GLY A 180 -6.34 15.43 23.20
C GLY A 180 -4.85 15.37 23.50
N LEU A 181 -4.06 15.48 22.46
CA LEU A 181 -2.62 15.31 22.46
C LEU A 181 -1.93 16.67 22.30
N LEU A 182 -0.98 16.94 23.16
CA LEU A 182 -0.15 18.14 23.07
C LEU A 182 0.75 18.04 21.83
N ARG A 183 1.09 19.21 21.28
CA ARG A 183 2.07 19.26 20.19
C ARG A 183 3.42 18.74 20.70
N ASP A 184 3.93 17.71 20.04
CA ASP A 184 5.27 17.16 20.29
C ASP A 184 5.99 16.98 18.95
N GLU A 185 7.01 17.80 18.73
CA GLU A 185 7.80 17.78 17.49
C GLU A 185 8.75 16.56 17.43
N ALA A 186 9.08 15.96 18.58
CA ALA A 186 9.93 14.77 18.63
C ALA A 186 9.21 13.50 18.13
N LEU A 187 7.88 13.54 18.00
CA LEU A 187 7.05 12.47 17.47
C LEU A 187 6.67 12.67 15.99
N ALA A 188 7.13 13.77 15.38
CA ALA A 188 6.91 13.99 13.95
C ALA A 188 7.63 12.90 13.15
N MET A 189 6.88 12.20 12.29
CA MET A 189 7.48 11.26 11.34
C MET A 189 8.30 12.06 10.34
N PRO A 190 9.54 11.62 10.04
CA PRO A 190 10.37 12.31 9.05
C PRO A 190 9.73 12.20 7.66
N GLU A 191 9.55 13.36 7.04
CA GLU A 191 9.01 13.49 5.69
C GLU A 191 10.14 13.74 4.69
N ARG A 192 9.99 13.24 3.48
CA ARG A 192 10.79 13.60 2.31
C ARG A 192 10.01 14.51 1.39
N HIS A 193 10.68 15.03 0.36
CA HIS A 193 10.01 15.71 -0.75
C HIS A 193 8.95 14.84 -1.44
N LEU A 194 9.04 13.52 -1.29
CA LEU A 194 8.20 12.50 -1.93
C LEU A 194 7.35 11.68 -0.92
N GLY A 195 7.03 12.23 0.25
CA GLY A 195 6.25 11.57 1.30
C GLY A 195 7.09 11.17 2.52
N LEU A 196 6.56 10.27 3.35
CA LEU A 196 7.27 9.73 4.49
C LEU A 196 8.45 8.85 4.05
N MET A 197 9.48 8.74 4.89
CA MET A 197 10.53 7.74 4.71
C MET A 197 9.95 6.33 4.88
N THR A 198 10.44 5.37 4.09
CA THR A 198 10.00 3.98 4.23
C THR A 198 10.43 3.39 5.57
N ALA A 199 9.75 2.32 6.00
CA ALA A 199 10.08 1.61 7.23
C ALA A 199 11.46 0.90 7.17
N GLY A 200 12.03 0.69 5.98
CA GLY A 200 13.39 0.20 5.77
C GLY A 200 14.43 1.28 6.10
N GLU A 201 14.20 2.49 5.58
CA GLU A 201 15.13 3.62 5.73
C GLU A 201 15.06 4.29 7.10
N HIS A 202 13.88 4.35 7.67
CA HIS A 202 13.65 4.88 9.02
C HIS A 202 12.83 3.89 9.83
N ALA A 203 13.48 2.83 10.28
CA ALA A 203 12.84 1.88 11.17
C ALA A 203 12.52 2.58 12.50
N LEU A 204 11.24 2.61 12.87
CA LEU A 204 10.82 3.01 14.20
C LEU A 204 11.52 2.10 15.22
N SER A 205 12.42 2.67 16.02
CA SER A 205 13.05 1.94 17.11
C SER A 205 12.02 1.55 18.18
N GLU A 206 12.28 0.52 18.96
CA GLU A 206 11.40 0.19 20.09
C GLU A 206 11.20 1.38 21.02
N ALA A 207 12.25 2.15 21.28
CA ALA A 207 12.13 3.39 22.06
C ALA A 207 11.19 4.43 21.42
N ALA A 208 11.17 4.55 20.09
CA ALA A 208 10.22 5.43 19.41
C ALA A 208 8.80 4.89 19.50
N CYS A 209 8.59 3.58 19.38
CA CYS A 209 7.29 2.94 19.58
C CYS A 209 6.76 3.15 21.00
N HIS A 210 7.62 3.00 22.03
CA HIS A 210 7.23 3.27 23.41
C HIS A 210 6.86 4.74 23.62
N ARG A 211 7.61 5.71 23.08
CA ARG A 211 7.26 7.13 23.17
C ARG A 211 5.93 7.45 22.50
N LEU A 212 5.64 6.84 21.36
CA LEU A 212 4.34 6.97 20.67
C LEU A 212 3.22 6.40 21.54
N ALA A 213 3.42 5.22 22.13
CA ALA A 213 2.46 4.60 23.05
C ALA A 213 2.18 5.47 24.28
N ASP A 214 3.24 5.94 24.95
CA ASP A 214 3.13 6.83 26.11
C ASP A 214 2.39 8.13 25.77
N HIS A 215 2.65 8.68 24.58
CA HIS A 215 1.97 9.89 24.12
C HIS A 215 0.46 9.66 23.98
N ILE A 216 0.06 8.55 23.36
CA ILE A 216 -1.36 8.16 23.24
C ILE A 216 -1.98 7.93 24.63
N GLU A 217 -1.34 7.13 25.48
CA GLU A 217 -1.83 6.84 26.84
C GLU A 217 -2.00 8.11 27.70
N SER A 218 -1.15 9.12 27.49
CA SER A 218 -1.21 10.37 28.24
C SER A 218 -2.37 11.29 27.86
N GLY A 219 -2.97 11.10 26.68
CA GLY A 219 -3.94 12.05 26.13
C GLY A 219 -5.20 11.45 25.51
N LEU A 220 -5.28 10.14 25.34
CA LEU A 220 -6.46 9.41 24.86
C LEU A 220 -7.00 8.52 25.99
N ASP A 221 -8.28 8.61 26.28
CA ASP A 221 -8.98 7.67 27.17
C ASP A 221 -9.15 6.31 26.44
N LEU A 222 -8.05 5.54 26.43
CA LEU A 222 -7.98 4.27 25.72
C LEU A 222 -8.85 3.19 26.34
N ASP A 223 -9.05 3.23 27.68
CA ASP A 223 -9.90 2.28 28.39
C ASP A 223 -11.37 2.47 27.99
N ARG A 224 -11.83 3.71 27.95
CA ARG A 224 -13.15 4.04 27.47
C ARG A 224 -13.34 3.69 26.00
N LEU A 225 -12.36 4.06 25.16
CA LEU A 225 -12.39 3.70 23.74
C LEU A 225 -12.60 2.19 23.56
N LEU A 226 -11.78 1.35 24.21
CA LEU A 226 -11.87 -0.11 24.10
C LEU A 226 -13.18 -0.67 24.67
N ALA A 227 -13.71 -0.07 25.75
CA ALA A 227 -14.97 -0.47 26.33
C ALA A 227 -16.18 -0.18 25.41
N ASP A 228 -16.16 0.97 24.73
CA ASP A 228 -17.26 1.44 23.89
C ASP A 228 -17.22 0.83 22.46
N LEU A 229 -16.08 0.25 22.03
CA LEU A 229 -15.99 -0.40 20.71
C LEU A 229 -16.87 -1.65 20.64
N PRO A 230 -17.67 -1.83 19.55
CA PRO A 230 -18.48 -3.01 19.35
C PRO A 230 -17.60 -4.26 19.15
N ASP A 231 -18.11 -5.39 19.63
CA ASP A 231 -17.56 -6.68 19.28
C ASP A 231 -17.99 -7.06 17.86
N ILE A 232 -17.02 -7.44 17.04
CA ILE A 232 -17.22 -7.85 15.66
C ILE A 232 -16.88 -9.32 15.53
N VAL A 233 -17.73 -10.07 14.87
CA VAL A 233 -17.44 -11.44 14.43
C VAL A 233 -16.92 -11.32 12.98
N PRO A 234 -15.61 -11.52 12.74
CA PRO A 234 -15.13 -11.60 11.36
C PRO A 234 -15.86 -12.74 10.64
N ALA A 235 -16.25 -12.49 9.40
CA ALA A 235 -16.86 -13.57 8.61
C ALA A 235 -15.88 -14.75 8.49
N ASP A 236 -16.40 -15.96 8.54
CA ASP A 236 -15.61 -17.14 8.19
C ASP A 236 -15.26 -17.06 6.70
N VAL A 237 -14.00 -16.77 6.43
CA VAL A 237 -13.47 -16.72 5.06
C VAL A 237 -12.58 -17.94 4.87
N GLU A 238 -12.91 -18.76 3.89
CA GLU A 238 -12.06 -19.89 3.52
C GLU A 238 -10.62 -19.41 3.30
N PRO A 239 -9.63 -20.11 3.88
CA PRO A 239 -8.23 -19.82 3.59
C PRO A 239 -8.03 -19.84 2.07
N VAL A 240 -7.23 -18.91 1.53
CA VAL A 240 -6.78 -19.01 0.14
C VAL A 240 -5.90 -20.25 0.06
N GLY A 241 -6.54 -21.41 -0.09
CA GLY A 241 -5.89 -22.69 -0.06
C GLY A 241 -5.21 -22.99 -1.40
N CYS A 242 -3.97 -23.45 -1.35
CA CYS A 242 -3.31 -24.04 -2.50
C CYS A 242 -3.78 -25.49 -2.66
N SER A 243 -4.72 -25.72 -3.59
CA SER A 243 -5.18 -27.08 -3.98
C SER A 243 -4.19 -27.79 -4.92
N ILE A 244 -3.01 -27.22 -5.15
CA ILE A 244 -2.05 -27.68 -6.15
C ILE A 244 -1.07 -28.68 -5.53
N SER A 245 -0.86 -29.80 -6.21
CA SER A 245 0.13 -30.81 -5.81
C SER A 245 1.53 -30.17 -5.74
N CYS A 246 2.34 -30.57 -4.77
CA CYS A 246 3.70 -30.02 -4.57
C CYS A 246 4.64 -30.22 -5.79
N PHE A 247 4.31 -31.11 -6.73
CA PHE A 247 5.09 -31.36 -7.95
C PHE A 247 4.95 -30.26 -9.02
N GLU A 248 3.98 -29.37 -8.91
CA GLU A 248 3.72 -28.30 -9.90
C GLU A 248 4.08 -26.89 -9.38
N ARG A 249 4.73 -26.77 -8.22
CA ARG A 249 5.12 -25.46 -7.70
C ARG A 249 6.20 -24.85 -8.57
N VAL A 250 6.07 -23.55 -8.83
CA VAL A 250 7.08 -22.74 -9.53
C VAL A 250 7.77 -21.81 -8.55
N ARG A 251 9.05 -21.52 -8.78
CA ARG A 251 9.81 -20.57 -7.97
C ARG A 251 9.80 -19.21 -8.65
N ILE A 252 9.27 -18.19 -7.98
CA ILE A 252 9.23 -16.81 -8.46
C ILE A 252 10.17 -15.98 -7.61
N GLY A 253 11.19 -15.38 -8.22
CA GLY A 253 12.07 -14.42 -7.59
C GLY A 253 11.33 -13.10 -7.35
N VAL A 254 11.32 -12.63 -6.10
CA VAL A 254 10.73 -11.33 -5.72
C VAL A 254 11.87 -10.41 -5.27
N ALA A 255 12.10 -9.32 -6.01
CA ALA A 255 13.09 -8.32 -5.64
C ALA A 255 12.66 -7.62 -4.34
N ARG A 256 13.47 -7.64 -3.30
CA ARG A 256 13.08 -7.06 -2.02
C ARG A 256 14.26 -6.52 -1.24
N ASP A 257 14.42 -5.20 -1.31
CA ASP A 257 15.39 -4.41 -0.56
C ASP A 257 14.91 -2.95 -0.44
N GLU A 258 15.80 -2.02 -0.12
CA GLU A 258 15.48 -0.60 0.02
C GLU A 258 15.09 0.06 -1.32
N ALA A 259 15.58 -0.45 -2.44
CA ALA A 259 15.22 0.03 -3.78
C ALA A 259 13.86 -0.53 -4.26
N PHE A 260 13.47 -1.73 -3.81
CA PHE A 260 12.26 -2.45 -4.26
C PHE A 260 11.44 -2.97 -3.08
N CYS A 261 10.61 -2.11 -2.50
CA CYS A 261 9.85 -2.41 -1.28
C CYS A 261 8.34 -2.22 -1.42
N PHE A 262 7.83 -1.79 -2.59
CA PHE A 262 6.42 -1.52 -2.80
C PHE A 262 5.71 -2.72 -3.41
N TYR A 263 5.04 -3.46 -2.54
CA TYR A 263 4.21 -4.62 -2.88
C TYR A 263 2.93 -4.58 -2.07
N TYR A 264 1.81 -4.93 -2.68
CA TYR A 264 0.64 -5.35 -1.93
C TYR A 264 0.90 -6.75 -1.39
N PRO A 265 0.89 -6.97 -0.06
CA PRO A 265 1.10 -8.31 0.49
C PRO A 265 0.07 -9.33 -0.04
N ASP A 266 -1.13 -8.86 -0.38
CA ASP A 266 -2.19 -9.69 -0.94
C ASP A 266 -1.86 -10.20 -2.34
N ASN A 267 -1.08 -9.47 -3.14
CA ASN A 267 -0.58 -9.96 -4.43
C ASN A 267 0.37 -11.17 -4.22
N LEU A 268 1.24 -11.07 -3.23
CA LEU A 268 2.18 -12.15 -2.88
C LEU A 268 1.43 -13.37 -2.34
N ASP A 269 0.42 -13.16 -1.49
CA ASP A 269 -0.44 -14.24 -0.98
C ASP A 269 -1.18 -14.95 -2.11
N LEU A 270 -1.73 -14.22 -3.09
CA LEU A 270 -2.39 -14.80 -4.26
C LEU A 270 -1.43 -15.59 -5.15
N LEU A 271 -0.20 -15.13 -5.35
CA LEU A 271 0.82 -15.89 -6.06
C LEU A 271 1.15 -17.20 -5.35
N ALA A 272 1.34 -17.14 -4.03
CA ALA A 272 1.59 -18.32 -3.21
C ALA A 272 0.41 -19.31 -3.26
N ALA A 273 -0.82 -18.81 -3.18
CA ALA A 273 -2.04 -19.61 -3.32
C ALA A 273 -2.21 -20.24 -4.70
N ALA A 274 -1.76 -19.56 -5.77
CA ALA A 274 -1.74 -20.09 -7.12
C ALA A 274 -0.63 -21.17 -7.34
N GLY A 275 0.24 -21.41 -6.33
CA GLY A 275 1.28 -22.43 -6.33
C GLY A 275 2.67 -21.91 -6.61
N ALA A 276 2.95 -20.64 -6.36
CA ALA A 276 4.30 -20.11 -6.36
C ALA A 276 5.00 -20.33 -5.00
N GLU A 277 6.26 -20.72 -5.07
CA GLU A 277 7.25 -20.53 -4.01
C GLU A 277 7.92 -19.18 -4.26
N LEU A 278 7.73 -18.23 -3.33
CA LEU A 278 8.31 -16.90 -3.45
C LEU A 278 9.72 -16.90 -2.86
N VAL A 279 10.70 -16.57 -3.68
CA VAL A 279 12.12 -16.52 -3.30
C VAL A 279 12.58 -15.07 -3.35
N THR A 280 12.86 -14.47 -2.19
CA THR A 280 13.35 -13.09 -2.14
C THR A 280 14.80 -12.99 -2.56
N PHE A 281 15.14 -11.92 -3.27
CA PHE A 281 16.51 -11.54 -3.61
C PHE A 281 16.66 -10.02 -3.55
N SER A 282 17.88 -9.56 -3.37
CA SER A 282 18.20 -8.13 -3.28
C SER A 282 19.01 -7.68 -4.49
N PRO A 283 18.45 -6.89 -5.41
CA PRO A 283 19.24 -6.26 -6.47
C PRO A 283 20.41 -5.39 -5.98
N LEU A 284 20.33 -4.87 -4.75
CA LEU A 284 21.40 -4.08 -4.13
C LEU A 284 22.52 -4.95 -3.54
N ALA A 285 22.18 -6.05 -2.85
CA ALA A 285 23.11 -6.80 -2.05
C ALA A 285 23.58 -8.12 -2.67
N ASP A 286 22.71 -8.80 -3.44
CA ASP A 286 23.04 -10.07 -4.05
C ASP A 286 23.74 -9.87 -5.38
N ASN A 287 24.77 -10.68 -5.63
CA ASN A 287 25.55 -10.61 -6.86
C ASN A 287 24.89 -11.32 -8.05
N ARG A 288 23.93 -12.21 -7.79
CA ARG A 288 23.26 -13.03 -8.80
C ARG A 288 21.82 -13.36 -8.42
N LEU A 289 21.01 -13.70 -9.42
CA LEU A 289 19.70 -14.28 -9.19
C LEU A 289 19.81 -15.63 -8.45
N PRO A 290 18.86 -15.96 -7.55
CA PRO A 290 18.75 -17.29 -6.98
C PRO A 290 18.59 -18.35 -8.07
N GLU A 291 19.17 -19.52 -7.86
CA GLU A 291 19.09 -20.63 -8.81
C GLU A 291 17.67 -21.22 -8.90
N GLY A 292 17.35 -21.78 -10.04
CA GLY A 292 16.09 -22.52 -10.28
C GLY A 292 14.83 -21.65 -10.27
N LEU A 293 14.95 -20.38 -10.61
CA LEU A 293 13.77 -19.51 -10.79
C LEU A 293 13.06 -19.80 -12.11
N HIS A 294 11.73 -19.67 -12.09
CA HIS A 294 10.84 -19.84 -13.23
C HIS A 294 10.12 -18.54 -13.62
N GLY A 295 10.29 -17.48 -12.84
CA GLY A 295 9.77 -16.15 -13.10
C GLY A 295 10.32 -15.13 -12.14
N LEU A 296 10.14 -13.84 -12.45
CA LEU A 296 10.54 -12.70 -11.60
C LEU A 296 9.35 -11.76 -11.40
N TYR A 297 9.26 -11.21 -10.19
CA TYR A 297 8.39 -10.09 -9.84
C TYR A 297 9.23 -8.98 -9.20
N ILE A 298 9.33 -7.84 -9.86
CA ILE A 298 10.08 -6.67 -9.40
C ILE A 298 9.10 -5.55 -9.16
N GLY A 299 8.75 -5.32 -7.89
CA GLY A 299 7.79 -4.29 -7.48
C GLY A 299 8.35 -2.88 -7.60
N GLY A 300 7.56 -1.93 -7.12
CA GLY A 300 8.01 -0.56 -7.04
C GLY A 300 8.92 -0.27 -5.86
N GLY A 301 9.32 0.98 -5.76
CA GLY A 301 10.22 1.48 -4.73
C GLY A 301 10.91 2.76 -5.17
N TYR A 302 12.14 2.93 -4.71
CA TYR A 302 12.95 4.12 -4.98
C TYR A 302 14.30 3.76 -5.65
N PRO A 303 14.30 3.15 -6.86
CA PRO A 303 15.55 2.78 -7.53
C PRO A 303 16.42 3.99 -7.87
N GLU A 304 15.84 5.20 -8.00
CA GLU A 304 16.57 6.43 -8.26
C GLU A 304 17.46 6.86 -7.08
N LEU A 305 17.11 6.48 -5.84
CA LEU A 305 17.92 6.78 -4.66
C LEU A 305 19.13 5.86 -4.55
N HIS A 306 19.08 4.71 -5.22
CA HIS A 306 20.10 3.66 -5.25
C HIS A 306 20.65 3.42 -6.66
N ALA A 307 20.49 4.40 -7.57
CA ALA A 307 20.77 4.22 -8.99
C ALA A 307 22.24 3.87 -9.26
N ALA A 308 23.17 4.50 -8.54
CA ALA A 308 24.60 4.21 -8.68
C ALA A 308 24.95 2.79 -8.20
N GLU A 309 24.37 2.34 -7.09
CA GLU A 309 24.58 0.99 -6.52
C GLU A 309 23.98 -0.09 -7.43
N LEU A 310 22.77 0.12 -7.91
CA LEU A 310 22.13 -0.75 -8.89
C LEU A 310 22.91 -0.82 -10.19
N ALA A 311 23.42 0.30 -10.67
CA ALA A 311 24.27 0.36 -11.86
C ALA A 311 25.62 -0.38 -11.67
N ALA A 312 26.19 -0.31 -10.48
CA ALA A 312 27.45 -0.98 -10.17
C ALA A 312 27.28 -2.52 -10.08
N ASN A 313 26.08 -3.02 -9.76
CA ASN A 313 25.79 -4.46 -9.72
C ASN A 313 25.53 -5.04 -11.12
N ASP A 314 26.56 -5.02 -11.97
CA ASP A 314 26.50 -5.43 -13.36
C ASP A 314 26.17 -6.94 -13.53
N ALA A 315 26.56 -7.77 -12.58
CA ALA A 315 26.27 -9.21 -12.61
C ALA A 315 24.76 -9.46 -12.44
N MET A 316 24.10 -8.85 -11.46
CA MET A 316 22.66 -8.97 -11.25
C MET A 316 21.86 -8.41 -12.46
N ARG A 317 22.26 -7.25 -12.98
CA ARG A 317 21.59 -6.67 -14.17
C ARG A 317 21.70 -7.58 -15.39
N ARG A 318 22.85 -8.20 -15.60
CA ARG A 318 23.03 -9.19 -16.70
C ARG A 318 22.21 -10.44 -16.48
N ASP A 319 22.20 -11.00 -15.28
CA ASP A 319 21.39 -12.18 -14.97
C ASP A 319 19.89 -11.93 -15.27
N ILE A 320 19.35 -10.76 -14.88
CA ILE A 320 17.96 -10.39 -15.16
C ILE A 320 17.72 -10.24 -16.67
N LEU A 321 18.64 -9.57 -17.39
CA LEU A 321 18.53 -9.40 -18.82
C LEU A 321 18.57 -10.75 -19.57
N GLU A 322 19.48 -11.64 -19.17
CA GLU A 322 19.61 -12.98 -19.74
C GLU A 322 18.37 -13.83 -19.47
N ALA A 323 17.82 -13.76 -18.22
CA ALA A 323 16.58 -14.44 -17.88
C ALA A 323 15.40 -13.94 -18.73
N SER A 324 15.28 -12.62 -18.92
CA SER A 324 14.27 -12.02 -19.80
C SER A 324 14.41 -12.51 -21.26
N ARG A 325 15.62 -12.46 -21.81
CA ARG A 325 15.92 -12.93 -23.19
C ARG A 325 15.72 -14.43 -23.39
N ALA A 326 15.93 -15.22 -22.34
CA ALA A 326 15.66 -16.65 -22.34
C ALA A 326 14.15 -16.97 -22.19
N GLY A 327 13.27 -15.98 -22.27
CA GLY A 327 11.81 -16.15 -22.21
C GLY A 327 11.25 -16.44 -20.82
N MET A 328 12.02 -16.22 -19.75
CA MET A 328 11.48 -16.28 -18.39
C MET A 328 10.42 -15.18 -18.21
N PRO A 329 9.23 -15.48 -17.66
CA PRO A 329 8.25 -14.46 -17.30
C PRO A 329 8.82 -13.48 -16.28
N VAL A 330 8.80 -12.18 -16.61
CA VAL A 330 9.26 -11.09 -15.76
C VAL A 330 8.15 -10.05 -15.68
N TYR A 331 7.64 -9.81 -14.48
CA TYR A 331 6.68 -8.75 -14.20
C TYR A 331 7.32 -7.64 -13.38
N ALA A 332 7.14 -6.38 -13.80
CA ALA A 332 7.71 -5.23 -13.10
C ALA A 332 6.73 -4.06 -13.01
N GLU A 333 6.70 -3.41 -11.85
CA GLU A 333 5.87 -2.25 -11.55
C GLU A 333 6.70 -1.04 -11.18
N CYS A 334 6.37 0.14 -11.73
CA CYS A 334 6.90 1.46 -11.37
C CYS A 334 8.44 1.49 -11.25
N GLY A 335 8.99 1.51 -10.05
CA GLY A 335 10.45 1.45 -9.84
C GLY A 335 11.10 0.21 -10.45
N GLY A 336 10.44 -0.94 -10.37
CA GLY A 336 10.90 -2.17 -11.03
C GLY A 336 10.90 -2.06 -12.55
N PHE A 337 9.90 -1.40 -13.14
CA PHE A 337 9.91 -1.11 -14.58
C PHE A 337 11.08 -0.17 -14.94
N MET A 338 11.34 0.88 -14.13
CA MET A 338 12.50 1.76 -14.35
C MET A 338 13.82 0.98 -14.33
N TYR A 339 13.96 0.01 -13.42
CA TYR A 339 15.13 -0.86 -13.34
C TYR A 339 15.28 -1.81 -14.54
N LEU A 340 14.16 -2.26 -15.13
CA LEU A 340 14.19 -3.07 -16.36
C LEU A 340 14.49 -2.24 -17.62
N CYS A 341 14.38 -0.91 -17.58
CA CYS A 341 14.77 -0.03 -18.68
C CYS A 341 16.29 -0.08 -18.91
N ARG A 342 16.77 0.53 -20.01
CA ARG A 342 18.20 0.59 -20.33
C ARG A 342 18.95 1.55 -19.41
N GLU A 343 18.34 2.68 -19.07
CA GLU A 343 18.97 3.76 -18.34
C GLU A 343 17.96 4.47 -17.43
N LEU A 344 18.44 4.96 -16.29
CA LEU A 344 17.73 5.86 -15.40
C LEU A 344 18.52 7.15 -15.21
N GLU A 345 17.91 8.29 -15.50
CA GLU A 345 18.44 9.63 -15.25
C GLU A 345 17.86 10.14 -13.92
N ASP A 346 18.71 10.38 -12.94
CA ASP A 346 18.31 10.81 -11.60
C ASP A 346 17.99 12.31 -11.52
N LEU A 347 17.67 12.82 -10.33
CA LEU A 347 17.37 14.25 -10.11
C LEU A 347 18.56 15.18 -10.31
N ALA A 348 19.78 14.67 -10.23
CA ALA A 348 21.00 15.42 -10.51
C ALA A 348 21.32 15.49 -12.02
N GLY A 349 20.60 14.71 -12.84
CA GLY A 349 20.82 14.57 -14.28
C GLY A 349 21.91 13.55 -14.62
N GLU A 350 22.35 12.75 -13.65
CA GLU A 350 23.29 11.67 -13.89
C GLU A 350 22.55 10.45 -14.45
N VAL A 351 23.16 9.81 -15.46
CA VAL A 351 22.56 8.67 -16.16
C VAL A 351 23.22 7.38 -15.72
N HIS A 352 22.42 6.50 -15.16
CA HIS A 352 22.85 5.20 -14.63
C HIS A 352 22.36 4.06 -15.52
N ALA A 353 23.24 3.10 -15.82
CA ALA A 353 22.87 1.91 -16.57
C ALA A 353 21.97 1.00 -15.72
N MET A 354 20.89 0.51 -16.33
CA MET A 354 19.95 -0.44 -15.71
C MET A 354 19.95 -1.77 -16.48
N CYS A 355 18.96 -2.65 -16.28
CA CYS A 355 18.99 -4.02 -16.85
C CYS A 355 18.97 -4.06 -18.38
N GLY A 356 18.26 -3.13 -19.05
CA GLY A 356 18.20 -3.08 -20.52
C GLY A 356 17.24 -4.08 -21.15
N CYS A 357 16.27 -4.62 -20.43
CA CYS A 357 15.19 -5.42 -20.99
C CYS A 357 14.29 -4.57 -21.90
N PHE A 358 14.10 -3.30 -21.55
CA PHE A 358 13.46 -2.29 -22.40
C PHE A 358 14.50 -1.26 -22.87
N PRO A 359 14.44 -0.79 -24.13
CA PRO A 359 15.42 0.14 -24.66
C PRO A 359 15.28 1.58 -24.11
N PHE A 360 14.31 1.82 -23.27
CA PHE A 360 13.96 3.14 -22.76
C PHE A 360 15.02 3.71 -21.82
N ARG A 361 15.08 5.06 -21.78
CA ARG A 361 15.60 5.82 -20.65
C ARG A 361 14.43 6.38 -19.86
N THR A 362 14.44 6.21 -18.55
CA THR A 362 13.55 6.89 -17.63
C THR A 362 14.27 8.09 -17.02
N ARG A 363 13.54 9.17 -16.71
CA ARG A 363 14.07 10.39 -16.09
C ARG A 363 13.24 10.79 -14.90
N MET A 364 13.92 11.11 -13.79
CA MET A 364 13.29 11.65 -12.60
C MET A 364 12.99 13.15 -12.73
N HIS A 365 11.89 13.60 -12.14
CA HIS A 365 11.47 14.99 -12.08
C HIS A 365 11.30 15.46 -10.64
N GLY A 366 11.57 16.74 -10.38
CA GLY A 366 11.32 17.36 -9.07
C GLY A 366 9.84 17.62 -8.75
N ARG A 367 8.92 17.22 -9.66
CA ARG A 367 7.47 17.35 -9.49
C ARG A 367 6.77 16.05 -9.85
N LEU A 368 5.63 15.84 -9.22
CA LEU A 368 4.78 14.68 -9.49
C LEU A 368 4.37 14.63 -10.97
N THR A 369 4.60 13.50 -11.62
CA THR A 369 4.28 13.27 -13.03
C THR A 369 2.93 12.60 -13.18
N SER A 370 2.64 11.58 -12.38
CA SER A 370 1.36 10.89 -12.39
C SER A 370 0.91 10.50 -11.00
N LEU A 371 -0.40 10.65 -10.73
CA LEU A 371 -1.05 10.26 -9.49
C LEU A 371 -2.49 9.83 -9.78
N GLY A 372 -2.89 8.72 -9.20
CA GLY A 372 -4.29 8.34 -9.09
C GLY A 372 -4.58 6.91 -9.51
N TYR A 373 -5.81 6.55 -9.34
CA TYR A 373 -6.34 5.23 -9.69
C TYR A 373 -6.33 4.98 -11.20
N ARG A 374 -6.10 3.73 -11.58
CA ARG A 374 -6.07 3.28 -12.97
C ARG A 374 -6.87 1.99 -13.15
N GLU A 375 -7.78 2.02 -14.11
CA GLU A 375 -8.35 0.81 -14.66
C GLU A 375 -7.52 0.41 -15.88
N VAL A 376 -7.02 -0.82 -15.87
CA VAL A 376 -6.14 -1.39 -16.88
C VAL A 376 -6.91 -2.46 -17.64
N ARG A 377 -7.07 -2.26 -18.94
CA ARG A 377 -7.62 -3.26 -19.87
C ARG A 377 -6.50 -3.83 -20.71
N MET A 378 -6.33 -5.13 -20.70
CA MET A 378 -5.34 -5.82 -21.52
C MET A 378 -5.75 -5.78 -22.98
N THR A 379 -4.82 -5.41 -23.89
CA THR A 379 -5.07 -5.27 -25.33
C THR A 379 -4.78 -6.56 -26.11
N GLY A 380 -4.06 -7.48 -25.48
CA GLY A 380 -3.66 -8.78 -26.02
C GLY A 380 -3.27 -9.76 -24.93
N PRO A 381 -2.76 -10.93 -25.28
CA PRO A 381 -2.21 -11.87 -24.32
C PRO A 381 -0.99 -11.31 -23.60
N THR A 382 -0.97 -11.46 -22.28
CA THR A 382 0.14 -11.06 -21.39
C THR A 382 0.42 -12.19 -20.39
N ILE A 383 1.50 -12.07 -19.64
CA ILE A 383 1.77 -12.97 -18.51
C ILE A 383 0.78 -12.82 -17.35
N LEU A 384 -0.07 -11.78 -17.35
CA LEU A 384 -1.09 -11.52 -16.33
C LEU A 384 -2.51 -11.84 -16.79
N GLY A 385 -2.71 -12.20 -18.06
CA GLY A 385 -4.04 -12.53 -18.58
C GLY A 385 -4.21 -12.29 -20.07
N GLY A 386 -5.44 -12.48 -20.53
CA GLY A 386 -5.83 -12.38 -21.94
C GLY A 386 -6.40 -11.01 -22.34
N LYS A 387 -6.70 -10.89 -23.64
CA LYS A 387 -7.31 -9.68 -24.21
C LYS A 387 -8.66 -9.36 -23.53
N ASP A 388 -8.94 -8.06 -23.37
CA ASP A 388 -10.15 -7.46 -22.78
C ASP A 388 -10.34 -7.73 -21.29
N GLU A 389 -9.39 -8.39 -20.65
CA GLU A 389 -9.40 -8.55 -19.21
C GLU A 389 -9.04 -7.24 -18.51
N VAL A 390 -9.73 -6.98 -17.38
CA VAL A 390 -9.63 -5.70 -16.65
C VAL A 390 -9.13 -5.95 -15.25
N ALA A 391 -8.09 -5.22 -14.86
CA ALA A 391 -7.59 -5.13 -13.49
C ALA A 391 -7.54 -3.67 -13.04
N ARG A 392 -7.50 -3.43 -11.74
CA ARG A 392 -7.39 -2.09 -11.16
C ARG A 392 -6.13 -1.94 -10.33
N GLY A 393 -5.61 -0.73 -10.35
CA GLY A 393 -4.42 -0.35 -9.61
C GLY A 393 -4.31 1.16 -9.49
N HIS A 394 -3.10 1.62 -9.26
CA HIS A 394 -2.82 3.06 -9.18
C HIS A 394 -1.45 3.38 -9.77
N GLU A 395 -1.23 4.62 -10.09
CA GLU A 395 0.07 5.21 -10.39
C GLU A 395 0.43 6.27 -9.37
N PHE A 396 1.70 6.30 -8.99
CA PHE A 396 2.29 7.37 -8.20
C PHE A 396 3.77 7.46 -8.51
N HIS A 397 4.17 8.36 -9.42
CA HIS A 397 5.58 8.47 -9.82
C HIS A 397 5.97 9.88 -10.25
N TYR A 398 7.27 10.15 -10.11
CA TYR A 398 7.94 11.41 -10.43
C TYR A 398 8.86 11.28 -11.65
N SER A 399 8.67 10.23 -12.45
CA SER A 399 9.50 9.94 -13.62
C SER A 399 8.67 9.84 -14.89
N ASP A 400 9.31 9.91 -16.04
CA ASP A 400 8.74 9.59 -17.34
C ASP A 400 9.75 8.84 -18.24
N ILE A 401 9.27 8.38 -19.40
CA ILE A 401 10.11 7.80 -20.43
C ILE A 401 10.55 8.90 -21.36
N VAL A 402 11.89 9.13 -21.44
CA VAL A 402 12.48 10.10 -22.34
C VAL A 402 12.41 9.57 -23.78
N ASP A 403 12.06 10.48 -24.71
CA ASP A 403 12.12 10.22 -26.17
C ASP A 403 11.39 8.94 -26.61
N ARG A 404 10.25 8.67 -25.99
CA ARG A 404 9.41 7.50 -26.27
C ARG A 404 9.21 7.22 -27.76
N HIS A 405 9.23 8.24 -28.61
CA HIS A 405 9.01 8.16 -30.04
C HIS A 405 10.25 7.73 -30.85
N GLN A 406 11.44 7.75 -30.26
CA GLN A 406 12.70 7.40 -30.94
C GLN A 406 12.95 5.89 -30.97
N TRP A 407 12.23 5.13 -30.14
CA TRP A 407 12.43 3.70 -30.03
C TRP A 407 11.46 2.97 -30.95
N SER A 408 11.94 1.88 -31.58
CA SER A 408 11.09 0.97 -32.34
C SER A 408 9.83 0.64 -31.53
N PRO A 409 8.62 0.59 -32.14
CA PRO A 409 7.39 0.48 -31.40
C PRO A 409 7.38 -0.80 -30.56
N ILE A 410 7.67 -0.66 -29.27
CA ILE A 410 7.44 -1.76 -28.32
C ILE A 410 5.93 -1.87 -28.13
N ALA A 411 5.44 -3.10 -28.20
CA ALA A 411 4.01 -3.35 -28.01
C ALA A 411 3.56 -2.88 -26.62
N THR A 412 2.46 -2.13 -26.56
CA THR A 412 1.79 -1.80 -25.32
C THR A 412 0.71 -2.83 -25.05
N ALA A 413 0.77 -3.42 -23.87
CA ALA A 413 -0.13 -4.49 -23.42
C ALA A 413 -1.41 -3.96 -22.77
N TYR A 414 -1.43 -2.67 -22.39
CA TYR A 414 -2.49 -2.06 -21.63
C TYR A 414 -3.15 -0.88 -22.36
N GLN A 415 -4.45 -0.77 -22.15
CA GLN A 415 -5.20 0.45 -22.32
C GLN A 415 -5.63 0.91 -20.92
N VAL A 416 -5.10 2.04 -20.49
CA VAL A 416 -5.26 2.54 -19.14
C VAL A 416 -6.21 3.73 -19.15
N SER A 417 -7.21 3.70 -18.27
CA SER A 417 -8.11 4.83 -18.03
C SER A 417 -7.92 5.36 -16.61
N GLY A 418 -8.05 6.67 -16.46
CA GLY A 418 -8.04 7.37 -15.19
C GLY A 418 -9.26 8.28 -15.03
N ARG A 419 -9.26 9.10 -13.98
CA ARG A 419 -10.36 10.00 -13.63
C ARG A 419 -10.85 10.91 -14.77
N SER A 420 -9.95 11.33 -15.65
CA SER A 420 -10.30 12.18 -16.82
C SER A 420 -11.00 11.42 -17.95
N GLY A 421 -11.15 10.11 -17.87
CA GLY A 421 -11.79 9.28 -18.88
C GLY A 421 -11.00 9.09 -20.18
N GLY A 422 -9.82 9.69 -20.30
CA GLY A 422 -8.91 9.46 -21.44
C GLY A 422 -8.31 8.06 -21.39
N LEU A 423 -8.13 7.44 -22.56
CA LEU A 423 -7.45 6.16 -22.71
C LEU A 423 -6.01 6.40 -23.13
N ALA A 424 -5.06 5.82 -22.39
CA ALA A 424 -3.63 5.88 -22.69
C ALA A 424 -3.09 4.46 -22.95
N ALA A 425 -2.20 4.33 -23.92
CA ALA A 425 -1.46 3.10 -24.15
C ALA A 425 -0.30 3.01 -23.16
N GLU A 426 -0.25 1.93 -22.39
CA GLU A 426 0.72 1.70 -21.33
C GLU A 426 1.01 0.19 -21.20
N GLY A 427 1.89 -0.21 -20.27
CA GLY A 427 2.30 -1.60 -20.10
C GLY A 427 3.15 -2.08 -21.28
N TYR A 428 4.45 -2.04 -21.11
CA TYR A 428 5.39 -2.38 -22.18
C TYR A 428 5.73 -3.86 -22.12
N GLN A 429 5.65 -4.52 -23.27
CA GLN A 429 5.89 -5.96 -23.35
C GLN A 429 6.98 -6.28 -24.40
N VAL A 430 7.97 -7.04 -23.97
CA VAL A 430 8.98 -7.70 -24.81
C VAL A 430 8.98 -9.17 -24.45
N ASP A 431 8.62 -10.04 -25.38
CA ASP A 431 8.42 -11.47 -25.13
C ASP A 431 7.51 -11.72 -23.91
N ARG A 432 8.06 -12.34 -22.85
CA ARG A 432 7.37 -12.59 -21.57
C ARG A 432 7.77 -11.59 -20.48
N THR A 433 8.41 -10.50 -20.83
CA THR A 433 8.75 -9.41 -19.89
C THR A 433 7.71 -8.30 -20.03
N LEU A 434 7.01 -8.01 -18.95
CA LEU A 434 5.96 -6.99 -18.85
C LEU A 434 6.33 -5.97 -17.80
N GLY A 435 6.46 -4.71 -18.17
CA GLY A 435 6.76 -3.59 -17.28
C GLY A 435 5.74 -2.47 -17.43
N SER A 436 5.35 -1.85 -16.33
CA SER A 436 4.32 -0.81 -16.27
C SER A 436 4.60 0.18 -15.15
N TYR A 437 4.17 1.43 -15.28
CA TYR A 437 4.12 2.35 -14.14
C TYR A 437 2.96 2.07 -13.19
N VAL A 438 1.96 1.31 -13.64
CA VAL A 438 0.79 0.98 -12.82
C VAL A 438 1.13 -0.12 -11.82
N HIS A 439 0.83 0.13 -10.54
CA HIS A 439 0.81 -0.89 -9.50
C HIS A 439 -0.55 -1.57 -9.50
N LEU A 440 -0.63 -2.82 -9.91
CA LEU A 440 -1.88 -3.58 -9.92
C LEU A 440 -2.17 -4.19 -8.55
N HIS A 441 -3.41 -4.09 -8.11
CA HIS A 441 -3.88 -4.85 -6.95
C HIS A 441 -4.54 -6.15 -7.45
N PHE A 442 -3.86 -7.27 -7.32
CA PHE A 442 -4.33 -8.54 -7.90
C PHE A 442 -5.68 -9.02 -7.33
N VAL A 443 -6.07 -8.58 -6.12
CA VAL A 443 -7.41 -8.89 -5.61
C VAL A 443 -8.51 -8.24 -6.46
N SER A 444 -8.22 -7.16 -7.21
CA SER A 444 -9.16 -6.60 -8.20
C SER A 444 -9.46 -7.59 -9.33
N ARG A 445 -8.50 -8.49 -9.63
CA ARG A 445 -8.59 -9.60 -10.57
C ARG A 445 -7.65 -10.72 -10.15
N PRO A 446 -8.09 -11.68 -9.31
CA PRO A 446 -7.24 -12.76 -8.79
C PRO A 446 -6.61 -13.64 -9.87
N ASP A 447 -7.25 -13.73 -11.06
CA ASP A 447 -6.73 -14.46 -12.22
C ASP A 447 -5.36 -13.95 -12.69
N CYS A 448 -4.97 -12.70 -12.39
CA CYS A 448 -3.63 -12.18 -12.72
C CYS A 448 -2.53 -13.01 -12.05
N ALA A 449 -2.69 -13.37 -10.80
CA ALA A 449 -1.73 -14.21 -10.09
C ALA A 449 -1.67 -15.62 -10.67
N ALA A 450 -2.84 -16.21 -10.97
CA ALA A 450 -2.94 -17.52 -11.59
C ALA A 450 -2.30 -17.55 -13.00
N ALA A 451 -2.50 -16.50 -13.79
CA ALA A 451 -1.92 -16.36 -15.13
C ALA A 451 -0.39 -16.26 -15.07
N LEU A 452 0.17 -15.44 -14.16
CA LEU A 452 1.62 -15.33 -13.97
C LEU A 452 2.23 -16.68 -13.57
N VAL A 453 1.64 -17.37 -12.60
CA VAL A 453 2.09 -18.70 -12.17
C VAL A 453 1.98 -19.72 -13.29
N SER A 454 0.92 -19.68 -14.10
CA SER A 454 0.75 -20.54 -15.28
C SER A 454 1.82 -20.29 -16.34
N SER A 455 2.16 -19.01 -16.60
CA SER A 455 3.24 -18.63 -17.52
C SER A 455 4.60 -19.16 -17.03
N CYS A 456 4.85 -19.08 -15.71
CA CYS A 456 6.07 -19.64 -15.12
C CYS A 456 6.14 -21.18 -15.26
N ARG A 457 4.99 -21.89 -15.11
CA ARG A 457 4.92 -23.34 -15.35
C ARG A 457 5.22 -23.71 -16.80
N ALA A 458 4.70 -22.93 -17.74
CA ALA A 458 4.98 -23.15 -19.16
C ALA A 458 6.48 -22.99 -19.45
N CYS A 459 7.09 -21.91 -18.95
CA CYS A 459 8.53 -21.68 -19.11
C CYS A 459 9.38 -22.82 -18.51
N ARG A 460 9.02 -23.31 -17.32
CA ARG A 460 9.69 -24.46 -16.71
C ARG A 460 9.64 -25.70 -17.61
N ARG A 461 8.45 -26.05 -18.11
CA ARG A 461 8.26 -27.22 -18.97
C ARG A 461 9.06 -27.13 -20.28
N GLU A 462 9.15 -25.95 -20.88
CA GLU A 462 9.95 -25.68 -22.07
C GLU A 462 11.43 -25.97 -21.81
N ARG A 463 11.98 -25.47 -20.70
CA ARG A 463 13.39 -25.73 -20.28
C ARG A 463 13.67 -27.20 -19.97
N ASP A 464 12.77 -27.85 -19.23
CA ASP A 464 12.91 -29.28 -18.90
C ASP A 464 12.92 -30.17 -20.20
N GLN A 465 12.28 -29.71 -21.30
CA GLN A 465 12.27 -30.39 -22.61
C GLN A 465 13.51 -30.08 -23.44
N GLU A 466 14.18 -28.95 -23.25
CA GLU A 466 15.42 -28.58 -23.93
C GLU A 466 16.66 -29.24 -23.31
N GLU A 467 16.59 -29.59 -22.04
CA GLU A 467 17.69 -30.23 -21.28
C GLU A 467 17.64 -31.79 -21.34
N GLY A 468 16.53 -32.40 -21.77
CA GLY A 468 16.29 -33.85 -21.84
C GLY A 468 16.37 -34.40 -23.27
#